data_20532274dd11d8d77e1da0e930583769
#
_entry.id   20532274dd11d8d77e1da0e930583769
#
_cell.length_a   1.000
_cell.length_b   1.000
_cell.length_c   1.000
_cell.angle_alpha   90.00
_cell.angle_beta   90.00
_cell.angle_gamma   90.00
#
_symmetry.space_group_name_H-M   'P 1'
#
loop_
_entity.id
_entity.type
_entity.pdbx_description
1 polymer ?
#
loop_
_entity_poly.entity_id
_entity_poly.type
_entity_poly.pdbx_seq_one_letter_code
_entity_poly.pdbx_strand_id
1 'polypeptide(L)'
;MLSKKTKYGIKALTYLARQENKTPVQIATISQNENISLKFLESILLTLRKNGLLASKKGKGGGYYLLKDPNEIQMTTIMRILEGPIAMVPCVSLNFYEKCEDCPDEKTCAVNKLMIQVRDSSLKIFRNTTLADLCNC
;
A
#
# COMPACT_ATOMS: atom_id res chain seq x y z
N MET A 1 6.41 5.10 -11.07
CA MET A 1 7.29 4.20 -10.31
C MET A 1 6.83 4.09 -8.87
N LEU A 2 7.05 2.96 -8.24
CA LEU A 2 6.68 2.73 -6.86
C LEU A 2 7.53 3.60 -5.92
N SER A 3 6.88 4.38 -5.06
CA SER A 3 7.60 5.23 -4.09
C SER A 3 8.28 4.39 -3.01
N LYS A 4 9.31 4.96 -2.37
CA LYS A 4 9.96 4.33 -1.21
C LYS A 4 8.96 4.12 -0.07
N LYS A 5 8.06 5.08 0.14
CA LYS A 5 6.99 4.98 1.14
C LYS A 5 6.15 3.72 0.93
N THR A 6 5.69 3.49 -0.29
CA THR A 6 4.87 2.32 -0.63
C THR A 6 5.66 1.02 -0.48
N LYS A 7 6.88 0.98 -1.00
CA LYS A 7 7.76 -0.19 -0.88
C LYS A 7 7.99 -0.56 0.59
N TYR A 8 8.33 0.42 1.41
CA TYR A 8 8.61 0.18 2.83
C TYR A 8 7.34 -0.12 3.62
N GLY A 9 6.21 0.48 3.24
CA GLY A 9 4.92 0.15 3.82
C GLY A 9 4.52 -1.31 3.59
N ILE A 10 4.72 -1.79 2.37
CA ILE A 10 4.49 -3.21 2.03
C ILE A 10 5.42 -4.13 2.83
N LYS A 11 6.70 -3.77 2.95
CA LYS A 11 7.66 -4.53 3.77
C LYS A 11 7.22 -4.60 5.23
N ALA A 12 6.79 -3.49 5.81
CA ALA A 12 6.31 -3.46 7.18
C ALA A 12 5.06 -4.32 7.37
N LEU A 13 4.11 -4.22 6.44
CA LEU A 13 2.88 -5.01 6.46
C LEU A 13 3.17 -6.52 6.36
N THR A 14 4.05 -6.92 5.46
CA THR A 14 4.43 -8.34 5.34
C THR A 14 5.16 -8.83 6.59
N TYR A 15 6.00 -7.99 7.19
CA TYR A 15 6.64 -8.31 8.45
C TYR A 15 5.60 -8.61 9.55
N LEU A 16 4.61 -7.71 9.70
CA LEU A 16 3.56 -7.87 10.69
C LEU A 16 2.66 -9.09 10.38
N ALA A 17 2.39 -9.34 9.12
CA ALA A 17 1.56 -10.47 8.70
C ALA A 17 2.20 -11.83 8.99
N ARG A 18 3.52 -11.88 9.07
CA ARG A 18 4.27 -13.10 9.41
C ARG A 18 4.32 -13.38 10.90
N GLN A 19 3.88 -12.43 11.73
CA GLN A 19 3.87 -12.62 13.18
C GLN A 19 2.71 -13.54 13.58
N GLU A 20 3.01 -14.51 14.43
CA GLU A 20 1.99 -15.42 14.94
C GLU A 20 1.06 -14.73 15.93
N ASN A 21 -0.23 -15.11 15.88
CA ASN A 21 -1.25 -14.67 16.84
C ASN A 21 -1.44 -13.15 16.95
N LYS A 22 -1.12 -12.40 15.90
CA LYS A 22 -1.24 -10.93 15.90
C LYS A 22 -0.49 -10.27 17.06
N THR A 23 0.67 -10.83 17.40
CA THR A 23 1.51 -10.26 18.46
C THR A 23 1.97 -8.86 18.07
N PRO A 24 1.76 -7.84 18.92
CA PRO A 24 2.25 -6.49 18.63
C PRO A 24 3.77 -6.47 18.50
N VAL A 25 4.27 -5.71 17.52
CA VAL A 25 5.70 -5.56 17.25
C VAL A 25 6.10 -4.10 17.43
N GLN A 26 7.15 -3.85 18.19
CA GLN A 26 7.66 -2.50 18.37
C GLN A 26 8.26 -1.99 17.07
N ILE A 27 8.06 -0.69 16.83
CA ILE A 27 8.53 -0.02 15.62
C ILE A 27 10.06 -0.18 15.43
N ALA A 28 10.83 -0.13 16.53
CA ALA A 28 12.27 -0.32 16.49
C ALA A 28 12.66 -1.70 15.93
N THR A 29 11.89 -2.73 16.28
CA THR A 29 12.11 -4.10 15.80
C THR A 29 11.90 -4.19 14.29
N ILE A 30 10.83 -3.60 13.77
CA ILE A 30 10.56 -3.57 12.33
C ILE A 30 11.65 -2.77 11.61
N SER A 31 12.01 -1.61 12.16
CA SER A 31 13.05 -0.74 11.62
C SER A 31 14.38 -1.48 11.44
N GLN A 32 14.79 -2.21 12.45
CA GLN A 32 16.05 -2.97 12.43
C GLN A 32 15.99 -4.14 11.44
N ASN A 33 14.92 -4.94 11.48
CA ASN A 33 14.82 -6.15 10.67
C ASN A 33 14.61 -5.85 9.18
N GLU A 34 13.91 -4.76 8.86
CA GLU A 34 13.64 -4.38 7.46
C GLU A 34 14.57 -3.27 6.94
N ASN A 35 15.49 -2.82 7.79
CA ASN A 35 16.45 -1.76 7.45
C ASN A 35 15.76 -0.50 6.92
N ILE A 36 14.78 -0.02 7.67
CA ILE A 36 14.03 1.21 7.37
C ILE A 36 14.30 2.22 8.48
N SER A 37 14.55 3.49 8.14
CA SER A 37 14.76 4.51 9.17
C SER A 37 13.54 4.61 10.09
N LEU A 38 13.79 4.73 11.40
CA LEU A 38 12.74 4.76 12.42
C LEU A 38 11.71 5.88 12.15
N LYS A 39 12.20 7.07 11.88
CA LYS A 39 11.36 8.25 11.64
C LYS A 39 10.48 8.10 10.40
N PHE A 40 11.03 7.55 9.33
CA PHE A 40 10.27 7.29 8.11
C PHE A 40 9.22 6.20 8.33
N LEU A 41 9.59 5.15 9.05
CA LEU A 41 8.67 4.06 9.40
C LEU A 41 7.52 4.55 10.30
N GLU A 42 7.78 5.45 11.24
CA GLU A 42 6.74 6.05 12.09
C GLU A 42 5.63 6.67 11.26
N SER A 43 5.99 7.47 10.25
CA SER A 43 5.01 8.14 9.39
C SER A 43 4.19 7.13 8.56
N ILE A 44 4.84 6.09 8.09
CA ILE A 44 4.19 5.02 7.30
C ILE A 44 3.19 4.25 8.18
N LEU A 45 3.61 3.80 9.35
CA LEU A 45 2.75 3.04 10.26
C LEU A 45 1.57 3.88 10.75
N LEU A 46 1.79 5.18 10.98
CA LEU A 46 0.71 6.09 11.34
C LEU A 46 -0.33 6.21 10.22
N THR A 47 0.10 6.32 8.98
CA THR A 47 -0.79 6.35 7.82
C THR A 47 -1.62 5.07 7.73
N LEU A 48 -0.98 3.91 7.88
CA LEU A 48 -1.66 2.62 7.84
C LEU A 48 -2.66 2.46 8.99
N ARG A 49 -2.30 2.92 10.18
CA ARG A 49 -3.19 2.90 11.34
C ARG A 49 -4.41 3.79 11.14
N LYS A 50 -4.22 5.01 10.64
CA LYS A 50 -5.32 5.95 10.37
C LYS A 50 -6.30 5.43 9.34
N ASN A 51 -5.83 4.58 8.42
CA ASN A 51 -6.66 3.98 7.37
C ASN A 51 -7.20 2.59 7.76
N GLY A 52 -7.07 2.19 9.02
CA GLY A 52 -7.72 1.00 9.54
C GLY A 52 -7.05 -0.33 9.24
N LEU A 53 -5.82 -0.34 8.72
CA LEU A 53 -5.09 -1.59 8.49
C LEU A 53 -4.31 -2.05 9.72
N LEU A 54 -3.86 -1.11 10.55
CA LEU A 54 -3.08 -1.39 11.76
C LEU A 54 -3.75 -0.83 12.98
N ALA A 55 -3.44 -1.43 14.12
CA ALA A 55 -3.70 -0.87 15.44
C ALA A 55 -2.39 -0.86 16.23
N SER A 56 -2.38 -0.10 17.31
CA SER A 56 -1.24 -0.04 18.20
C SER A 56 -1.66 -0.31 19.64
N LYS A 57 -0.79 -0.96 20.38
CA LYS A 57 -0.96 -1.21 21.82
C LYS A 57 0.18 -0.52 22.56
N LYS A 58 -0.15 0.27 23.59
CA LYS A 58 0.82 0.98 24.41
C LYS A 58 1.38 0.07 25.52
N GLY A 59 2.56 0.43 26.02
CA GLY A 59 3.18 -0.18 27.19
C GLY A 59 4.07 -1.37 26.87
N LYS A 60 4.39 -2.12 27.92
CA LYS A 60 5.23 -3.31 27.84
C LYS A 60 4.52 -4.40 27.02
N GLY A 61 5.23 -4.96 26.07
CA GLY A 61 4.63 -5.93 25.13
C GLY A 61 3.75 -5.27 24.07
N GLY A 62 3.78 -3.93 23.96
CA GLY A 62 3.04 -3.18 22.97
C GLY A 62 3.72 -3.11 21.62
N GLY A 63 3.14 -2.32 20.74
CA GLY A 63 3.61 -2.12 19.37
C GLY A 63 2.47 -2.09 18.38
N TYR A 64 2.79 -2.34 17.10
CA TYR A 64 1.81 -2.38 16.02
C TYR A 64 1.42 -3.81 15.66
N TYR A 65 0.19 -3.98 15.23
CA TYR A 65 -0.33 -5.27 14.76
C TYR A 65 -1.41 -5.06 13.70
N LEU A 66 -1.66 -6.09 12.89
CA LEU A 66 -2.70 -6.06 11.86
C LEU A 66 -4.09 -6.17 12.48
N LEU A 67 -5.01 -5.31 12.06
CA LEU A 67 -6.42 -5.37 12.48
C LEU A 67 -7.18 -6.48 11.77
N LYS A 68 -6.82 -6.79 10.52
CA LYS A 68 -7.50 -7.76 9.69
C LYS A 68 -6.60 -8.94 9.37
N ASP A 69 -7.21 -10.06 9.03
CA ASP A 69 -6.47 -11.20 8.50
C ASP A 69 -5.78 -10.81 7.19
N PRO A 70 -4.49 -11.19 6.99
CA PRO A 70 -3.80 -10.91 5.73
C PRO A 70 -4.52 -11.38 4.48
N ASN A 71 -5.32 -12.45 4.58
CA ASN A 71 -6.15 -12.93 3.46
C ASN A 71 -7.28 -11.98 3.08
N GLU A 72 -7.67 -11.08 3.98
CA GLU A 72 -8.73 -10.09 3.75
C GLU A 72 -8.20 -8.75 3.27
N ILE A 73 -6.89 -8.57 3.22
CA ILE A 73 -6.27 -7.30 2.82
C ILE A 73 -5.80 -7.41 1.37
N GLN A 74 -6.52 -6.76 0.46
CA GLN A 74 -6.17 -6.74 -0.96
C GLN A 74 -5.07 -5.71 -1.23
N MET A 75 -4.23 -6.01 -2.20
CA MET A 75 -3.17 -5.08 -2.62
C MET A 75 -3.72 -3.76 -3.17
N THR A 76 -4.91 -3.75 -3.76
CA THR A 76 -5.56 -2.51 -4.18
C THR A 76 -5.74 -1.54 -3.01
N THR A 77 -6.18 -2.04 -1.87
CA THR A 77 -6.36 -1.23 -0.65
C THR A 77 -5.02 -0.65 -0.20
N ILE A 78 -3.99 -1.49 -0.11
CA ILE A 78 -2.65 -1.07 0.31
C ILE A 78 -2.09 0.00 -0.64
N MET A 79 -2.19 -0.23 -1.94
CA MET A 79 -1.68 0.68 -2.96
C MET A 79 -2.37 2.04 -2.90
N ARG A 80 -3.69 2.06 -2.74
CA ARG A 80 -4.45 3.31 -2.65
C ARG A 80 -4.12 4.13 -1.41
N ILE A 81 -3.86 3.44 -0.29
CA ILE A 81 -3.48 4.12 0.96
C ILE A 81 -2.06 4.69 0.87
N LEU A 82 -1.11 3.93 0.37
CA LEU A 82 0.31 4.29 0.39
C LEU A 82 0.75 5.09 -0.84
N GLU A 83 0.33 4.70 -2.02
CA GLU A 83 0.73 5.33 -3.28
C GLU A 83 -0.30 6.36 -3.75
N GLY A 84 -1.58 6.08 -3.53
CA GLY A 84 -2.68 6.88 -4.05
C GLY A 84 -3.25 6.30 -5.35
N PRO A 85 -3.20 7.04 -6.46
CA PRO A 85 -3.78 6.57 -7.71
C PRO A 85 -3.11 5.29 -8.25
N ILE A 86 -3.92 4.33 -8.66
CA ILE A 86 -3.44 3.16 -9.40
C ILE A 86 -3.58 3.49 -10.90
N ALA A 87 -2.78 4.43 -11.34
CA ALA A 87 -2.76 4.94 -12.70
C ALA A 87 -1.47 5.70 -12.94
N MET A 88 -0.91 5.58 -14.12
CA MET A 88 0.33 6.28 -14.46
C MET A 88 0.09 7.73 -14.90
N VAL A 89 -1.15 8.03 -15.33
CA VAL A 89 -1.58 9.39 -15.63
C VAL A 89 -2.93 9.66 -14.94
N PRO A 90 -3.17 10.87 -14.44
CA PRO A 90 -4.38 11.18 -13.64
C PRO A 90 -5.69 10.95 -14.38
N CYS A 91 -5.72 11.15 -15.68
CA CYS A 91 -6.94 11.06 -16.49
C CYS A 91 -7.47 9.62 -16.64
N VAL A 92 -6.71 8.60 -16.26
CA VAL A 92 -7.17 7.20 -16.26
C VAL A 92 -7.36 6.65 -14.84
N SER A 93 -7.16 7.45 -13.83
CA SER A 93 -7.41 7.04 -12.44
C SER A 93 -8.91 6.91 -12.20
N LEU A 94 -9.34 5.79 -11.61
CA LEU A 94 -10.75 5.55 -11.29
C LEU A 94 -11.21 6.31 -10.05
N ASN A 95 -10.32 6.52 -9.08
CA ASN A 95 -10.67 7.13 -7.80
C ASN A 95 -10.14 8.55 -7.62
N PHE A 96 -9.14 8.95 -8.42
CA PHE A 96 -8.45 10.22 -8.31
C PHE A 96 -8.33 10.87 -9.69
N TYR A 97 -9.42 10.86 -10.46
CA TYR A 97 -9.44 11.40 -11.82
C TYR A 97 -9.13 12.90 -11.84
N GLU A 98 -8.20 13.27 -12.72
CA GLU A 98 -7.92 14.65 -13.08
C GLU A 98 -7.66 14.73 -14.58
N LYS A 99 -8.24 15.73 -15.22
CA LYS A 99 -7.97 15.98 -16.64
C LYS A 99 -6.55 16.51 -16.81
N CYS A 100 -5.84 16.05 -17.84
CA CYS A 100 -4.52 16.62 -18.19
C CYS A 100 -4.68 18.07 -18.61
N GLU A 101 -3.84 18.97 -18.10
CA GLU A 101 -3.87 20.39 -18.40
C GLU A 101 -3.69 20.70 -19.89
N ASP A 102 -2.84 19.91 -20.54
CA ASP A 102 -2.46 20.06 -21.95
C ASP A 102 -3.24 19.14 -22.89
N CYS A 103 -4.32 18.50 -22.42
CA CYS A 103 -5.06 17.53 -23.21
C CYS A 103 -6.31 18.19 -23.84
N PRO A 104 -6.35 18.37 -25.17
CA PRO A 104 -7.52 18.89 -25.84
C PRO A 104 -8.70 17.90 -25.87
N ASP A 105 -8.42 16.60 -26.04
CA ASP A 105 -9.45 15.58 -26.10
C ASP A 105 -8.90 14.21 -25.67
N GLU A 106 -9.40 13.69 -24.55
CA GLU A 106 -9.01 12.39 -24.04
C GLU A 106 -9.38 11.24 -24.97
N LYS A 107 -10.48 11.37 -25.72
CA LYS A 107 -10.99 10.31 -26.60
C LYS A 107 -10.04 10.02 -27.76
N THR A 108 -9.27 11.01 -28.17
CA THR A 108 -8.30 10.87 -29.28
C THR A 108 -6.87 10.68 -28.81
N CYS A 109 -6.63 10.72 -27.51
CA CYS A 109 -5.28 10.61 -26.95
C CYS A 109 -4.78 9.16 -26.93
N ALA A 110 -3.70 8.90 -27.70
CA ALA A 110 -3.08 7.56 -27.74
C ALA A 110 -2.50 7.14 -26.39
N VAL A 111 -1.94 8.09 -25.62
CA VAL A 111 -1.39 7.84 -24.29
C VAL A 111 -2.51 7.41 -23.34
N ASN A 112 -3.63 8.11 -23.37
CA ASN A 112 -4.80 7.75 -22.55
C ASN A 112 -5.25 6.31 -22.84
N LYS A 113 -5.38 5.93 -24.11
CA LYS A 113 -5.80 4.59 -24.51
C LYS A 113 -4.84 3.52 -24.00
N LEU A 114 -3.54 3.75 -24.14
CA LEU A 114 -2.52 2.82 -23.63
C LEU A 114 -2.58 2.72 -22.11
N MET A 115 -2.68 3.85 -21.42
CA MET A 115 -2.66 3.87 -19.96
C MET A 115 -3.91 3.27 -19.32
N ILE A 116 -5.05 3.29 -20.02
CA ILE A 116 -6.24 2.52 -19.60
C ILE A 116 -5.93 1.03 -19.55
N GLN A 117 -5.26 0.49 -20.55
CA GLN A 117 -4.90 -0.93 -20.58
C GLN A 117 -3.93 -1.28 -19.45
N VAL A 118 -2.92 -0.43 -19.20
CA VAL A 118 -1.96 -0.63 -18.09
C VAL A 118 -2.69 -0.58 -16.75
N ARG A 119 -3.57 0.40 -16.57
CA ARG A 119 -4.39 0.51 -15.36
C ARG A 119 -5.21 -0.75 -15.12
N ASP A 120 -5.94 -1.22 -16.12
CA ASP A 120 -6.83 -2.37 -16.00
C ASP A 120 -6.06 -3.65 -15.68
N SER A 121 -4.90 -3.84 -16.32
CA SER A 121 -4.01 -4.98 -16.03
C SER A 121 -3.47 -4.91 -14.61
N SER A 122 -3.02 -3.74 -14.16
CA SER A 122 -2.51 -3.54 -12.81
C SER A 122 -3.59 -3.77 -11.76
N LEU A 123 -4.80 -3.24 -11.98
CA LEU A 123 -5.93 -3.43 -11.07
C LEU A 123 -6.32 -4.90 -10.96
N LYS A 124 -6.32 -5.63 -12.06
CA LYS A 124 -6.62 -7.07 -12.04
C LYS A 124 -5.65 -7.83 -11.14
N ILE A 125 -4.35 -7.54 -11.26
CA ILE A 125 -3.33 -8.18 -10.43
C ILE A 125 -3.52 -7.80 -8.97
N PHE A 126 -3.66 -6.51 -8.67
CA PHE A 126 -3.80 -6.04 -7.29
C PHE A 126 -5.09 -6.54 -6.62
N ARG A 127 -6.20 -6.64 -7.34
CA ARG A 127 -7.46 -7.16 -6.81
C ARG A 127 -7.39 -8.64 -6.48
N ASN A 128 -6.58 -9.39 -7.19
CA ASN A 128 -6.42 -10.83 -7.02
C ASN A 128 -5.25 -11.20 -6.12
N THR A 129 -4.52 -10.22 -5.59
CA THR A 129 -3.38 -10.43 -4.71
C THR A 129 -3.71 -9.89 -3.32
N THR A 130 -3.56 -10.74 -2.31
CA THR A 130 -3.74 -10.35 -0.91
C THR A 130 -2.37 -10.18 -0.24
N LEU A 131 -2.38 -9.57 0.96
CA LEU A 131 -1.17 -9.47 1.78
C LEU A 131 -0.63 -10.87 2.13
N ALA A 132 -1.52 -11.84 2.36
CA ALA A 132 -1.13 -13.22 2.64
C ALA A 132 -0.34 -13.84 1.48
N ASP A 133 -0.72 -13.54 0.23
CA ASP A 133 0.01 -14.04 -0.94
C ASP A 133 1.46 -13.55 -0.96
N LEU A 134 1.71 -12.33 -0.52
CA LEU A 134 3.07 -11.78 -0.42
C LEU A 134 3.90 -12.45 0.68
N CYS A 135 3.26 -12.89 1.75
CA CYS A 135 3.94 -13.54 2.86
C CYS A 135 4.41 -14.95 2.53
N ASN A 136 3.81 -15.58 1.53
CA ASN A 136 4.12 -16.94 1.10
C ASN A 136 5.14 -16.99 -0.04
N CYS A 137 5.70 -15.84 -0.39
CA CYS A 137 6.75 -15.76 -1.41
C CYS A 137 8.13 -16.06 -0.86
#